data_f896daa18f6e5f68f7936b4c4370c1c1
#
_entry.id   f896daa18f6e5f68f7936b4c4370c1c1
#
_cell.length_a   1.000
_cell.length_b   1.000
_cell.length_c   1.000
_cell.angle_alpha   90.00
_cell.angle_beta   90.00
_cell.angle_gamma   90.00
#
_symmetry.space_group_name_H-M   'P 1'
#
loop_
_entity.id
_entity.type
_entity.pdbx_description
1 polymer ?
#
loop_
_entity_poly.entity_id
_entity_poly.type
_entity_poly.pdbx_seq_one_letter_code
_entity_poly.pdbx_strand_id
1 'polypeptide(L)'
;EDIAYAHGMIAFGYEQCHLLDRAEAAARRAMELRHDEPWAHHALAHVMLTQGRVAEGARFMESVAETWTDLNSFMRSHNWWHLALFYLSQGRHADVRAYDQHIWGLEKDYSQDQVGAVSLLARMEFAGVDVGDRWGDVADHVAARGADTVSPFLTLQYLYALCRTGRPETAEMLSAIKARAAETTAHDHAAWAEVALPAARGIAAHAKGDWATAIRELGLALPRMAECGGSHAQRDLFEQIHLDALVRDGRASAAQQVLEMRRTYDPDGVPLNLMLGEVYE
;
A
#
# COMPACT_ATOMS: atom_id res chain seq x y z
N GLU A 1 12.83 32.35 -4.18
CA GLU A 1 11.37 32.46 -4.03
C GLU A 1 10.87 31.29 -3.20
N ASP A 2 9.94 31.61 -2.31
CA ASP A 2 9.32 30.63 -1.40
C ASP A 2 8.13 30.00 -2.16
N ILE A 3 8.29 28.75 -2.60
CA ILE A 3 7.34 28.07 -3.50
C ILE A 3 6.66 26.92 -2.75
N ALA A 4 5.34 26.97 -2.61
CA ALA A 4 4.55 25.97 -1.88
C ALA A 4 4.84 24.52 -2.36
N TYR A 5 4.81 24.29 -3.67
CA TYR A 5 5.12 22.98 -4.26
C TYR A 5 6.51 22.44 -3.85
N ALA A 6 7.53 23.32 -3.83
CA ALA A 6 8.89 22.89 -3.44
C ALA A 6 8.94 22.45 -1.97
N HIS A 7 8.23 23.16 -1.09
CA HIS A 7 8.10 22.77 0.32
C HIS A 7 7.33 21.44 0.49
N GLY A 8 6.28 21.21 -0.31
CA GLY A 8 5.56 19.95 -0.32
C GLY A 8 6.44 18.77 -0.74
N MET A 9 7.23 18.92 -1.80
CA MET A 9 8.19 17.91 -2.26
C MET A 9 9.31 17.66 -1.25
N ILE A 10 9.86 18.72 -0.64
CA ILE A 10 10.86 18.61 0.42
C ILE A 10 10.29 17.89 1.64
N ALA A 11 9.03 18.17 2.01
CA ALA A 11 8.35 17.51 3.10
C ALA A 11 8.26 16.00 2.87
N PHE A 12 7.86 15.60 1.68
CA PHE A 12 7.81 14.17 1.33
C PHE A 12 9.22 13.54 1.34
N GLY A 13 10.24 14.23 0.84
CA GLY A 13 11.62 13.77 0.92
C GLY A 13 12.12 13.57 2.36
N TYR A 14 11.82 14.48 3.27
CA TYR A 14 12.13 14.32 4.70
C TYR A 14 11.38 13.15 5.33
N GLU A 15 10.12 12.96 4.97
CA GLU A 15 9.30 11.87 5.48
C GLU A 15 9.89 10.51 5.05
N GLN A 16 10.27 10.35 3.79
CA GLN A 16 10.92 9.12 3.29
C GLN A 16 12.29 8.85 3.94
N CYS A 17 12.93 9.87 4.50
CA CYS A 17 14.13 9.75 5.33
C CYS A 17 13.81 9.59 6.83
N HIS A 18 12.55 9.45 7.20
CA HIS A 18 12.07 9.36 8.58
C HIS A 18 12.43 10.57 9.47
N LEU A 19 12.60 11.73 8.85
CA LEU A 19 12.82 13.02 9.51
C LEU A 19 11.47 13.73 9.73
N LEU A 20 10.59 13.09 10.54
CA LEU A 20 9.16 13.42 10.60
C LEU A 20 8.87 14.86 11.04
N ASP A 21 9.60 15.39 12.05
CA ASP A 21 9.41 16.77 12.50
C ASP A 21 9.75 17.78 11.39
N ARG A 22 10.79 17.49 10.61
CA ARG A 22 11.18 18.33 9.46
C ARG A 22 10.18 18.23 8.32
N ALA A 23 9.66 17.04 8.09
CA ALA A 23 8.61 16.78 7.10
C ALA A 23 7.34 17.57 7.44
N GLU A 24 6.88 17.50 8.69
CA GLU A 24 5.70 18.23 9.13
C GLU A 24 5.90 19.76 9.04
N ALA A 25 7.05 20.28 9.48
CA ALA A 25 7.35 21.70 9.40
C ALA A 25 7.36 22.21 7.94
N ALA A 26 7.99 21.47 7.01
CA ALA A 26 8.02 21.83 5.60
C ALA A 26 6.63 21.75 4.95
N ALA A 27 5.84 20.73 5.26
CA ALA A 27 4.47 20.60 4.74
C ALA A 27 3.54 21.72 5.25
N ARG A 28 3.62 22.06 6.53
CA ARG A 28 2.86 23.20 7.10
C ARG A 28 3.27 24.51 6.45
N ARG A 29 4.58 24.70 6.18
CA ARG A 29 5.06 25.88 5.43
C ARG A 29 4.49 25.94 4.03
N ALA A 30 4.40 24.80 3.33
CA ALA A 30 3.75 24.74 2.01
C ALA A 30 2.28 25.19 2.08
N MET A 31 1.54 24.75 3.10
CA MET A 31 0.14 25.11 3.29
C MET A 31 -0.08 26.56 3.71
N GLU A 32 0.86 27.17 4.44
CA GLU A 32 0.83 28.62 4.72
C GLU A 32 0.93 29.44 3.44
N LEU A 33 1.76 28.98 2.49
CA LEU A 33 1.95 29.64 1.19
C LEU A 33 0.78 29.37 0.24
N ARG A 34 0.24 28.17 0.26
CA ARG A 34 -0.89 27.72 -0.53
C ARG A 34 -1.62 26.58 0.16
N HIS A 35 -2.81 26.89 0.70
CA HIS A 35 -3.59 25.94 1.50
C HIS A 35 -3.94 24.64 0.75
N ASP A 36 -4.17 24.70 -0.55
CA ASP A 36 -4.56 23.61 -1.43
C ASP A 36 -3.38 22.85 -2.08
N GLU A 37 -2.18 22.91 -1.45
CA GLU A 37 -0.99 22.21 -1.97
C GLU A 37 -1.07 20.69 -1.72
N PRO A 38 -1.32 19.86 -2.76
CA PRO A 38 -1.65 18.46 -2.58
C PRO A 38 -0.47 17.60 -2.08
N TRP A 39 0.77 17.97 -2.40
CA TRP A 39 1.95 17.28 -1.90
C TRP A 39 2.20 17.53 -0.42
N ALA A 40 1.81 18.72 0.07
CA ALA A 40 1.84 18.99 1.51
C ALA A 40 0.81 18.15 2.26
N HIS A 41 -0.42 18.04 1.72
CA HIS A 41 -1.45 17.16 2.28
C HIS A 41 -0.98 15.71 2.34
N HIS A 42 -0.41 15.22 1.25
CA HIS A 42 0.16 13.88 1.13
C HIS A 42 1.28 13.62 2.16
N ALA A 43 2.24 14.55 2.27
CA ALA A 43 3.34 14.41 3.23
C ALA A 43 2.85 14.40 4.68
N LEU A 44 1.88 15.26 5.04
CA LEU A 44 1.26 15.27 6.36
C LEU A 44 0.50 13.98 6.66
N ALA A 45 -0.20 13.42 5.68
CA ALA A 45 -0.86 12.12 5.84
C ALA A 45 0.15 11.03 6.20
N HIS A 46 1.28 10.98 5.50
CA HIS A 46 2.36 10.05 5.81
C HIS A 46 2.93 10.24 7.22
N VAL A 47 3.21 11.48 7.62
CA VAL A 47 3.73 11.80 8.96
C VAL A 47 2.75 11.32 10.03
N MET A 48 1.46 11.66 9.89
CA MET A 48 0.44 11.30 10.88
C MET A 48 0.19 9.80 10.96
N LEU A 49 0.20 9.08 9.82
CA LEU A 49 0.12 7.61 9.80
C LEU A 49 1.31 6.99 10.53
N THR A 50 2.53 7.44 10.23
CA THR A 50 3.76 6.91 10.85
C THR A 50 3.83 7.17 12.35
N GLN A 51 3.25 8.28 12.82
CA GLN A 51 3.22 8.65 14.24
C GLN A 51 1.99 8.10 14.99
N GLY A 52 1.10 7.35 14.34
CA GLY A 52 -0.13 6.85 14.95
C GLY A 52 -1.16 7.95 15.28
N ARG A 53 -1.04 9.14 14.69
CA ARG A 53 -1.97 10.27 14.86
C ARG A 53 -3.21 10.09 13.97
N VAL A 54 -3.84 8.91 14.05
CA VAL A 54 -4.87 8.45 13.11
C VAL A 54 -6.10 9.37 13.13
N ALA A 55 -6.60 9.71 14.30
CA ALA A 55 -7.79 10.57 14.42
C ALA A 55 -7.52 12.02 13.96
N GLU A 56 -6.31 12.51 14.17
CA GLU A 56 -5.89 13.82 13.68
C GLU A 56 -5.74 13.81 12.15
N GLY A 57 -5.08 12.78 11.63
CA GLY A 57 -4.88 12.59 10.20
C GLY A 57 -6.19 12.50 9.42
N ALA A 58 -7.16 11.73 9.92
CA ALA A 58 -8.47 11.65 9.31
C ALA A 58 -9.16 13.03 9.24
N ARG A 59 -9.25 13.75 10.36
CA ARG A 59 -9.84 15.10 10.38
C ARG A 59 -9.11 16.09 9.49
N PHE A 60 -7.77 16.04 9.48
CA PHE A 60 -6.98 16.90 8.61
C PHE A 60 -7.29 16.63 7.14
N MET A 61 -7.21 15.37 6.69
CA MET A 61 -7.45 15.00 5.30
C MET A 61 -8.89 15.30 4.87
N GLU A 62 -9.88 15.08 5.74
CA GLU A 62 -11.28 15.48 5.52
C GLU A 62 -11.41 16.98 5.28
N SER A 63 -10.68 17.80 6.02
CA SER A 63 -10.76 19.26 5.93
C SER A 63 -10.23 19.85 4.63
N VAL A 64 -9.39 19.11 3.91
CA VAL A 64 -8.77 19.53 2.65
C VAL A 64 -9.25 18.73 1.42
N ALA A 65 -10.07 17.69 1.62
CA ALA A 65 -10.46 16.75 0.56
C ALA A 65 -11.17 17.42 -0.64
N GLU A 66 -11.95 18.47 -0.42
CA GLU A 66 -12.62 19.21 -1.48
C GLU A 66 -11.63 19.86 -2.47
N THR A 67 -10.42 20.18 -2.02
CA THR A 67 -9.36 20.78 -2.87
C THR A 67 -8.79 19.81 -3.89
N TRP A 68 -9.08 18.50 -3.78
CA TRP A 68 -8.52 17.48 -4.67
C TRP A 68 -9.35 17.22 -5.92
N THR A 69 -10.52 17.83 -6.04
CA THR A 69 -11.49 17.52 -7.12
C THR A 69 -10.92 17.75 -8.51
N ASP A 70 -10.14 18.81 -8.71
CA ASP A 70 -9.57 19.20 -10.00
C ASP A 70 -8.11 18.78 -10.19
N LEU A 71 -7.59 17.91 -9.31
CA LEU A 71 -6.24 17.36 -9.46
C LEU A 71 -6.20 16.30 -10.56
N ASN A 72 -4.98 16.01 -11.07
CA ASN A 72 -4.78 14.85 -11.93
C ASN A 72 -5.16 13.56 -11.20
N SER A 73 -5.45 12.51 -11.97
CA SER A 73 -5.95 11.23 -11.44
C SER A 73 -5.09 10.71 -10.29
N PHE A 74 -3.77 10.68 -10.45
CA PHE A 74 -2.85 10.19 -9.43
C PHE A 74 -2.98 10.94 -8.10
N MET A 75 -2.81 12.26 -8.09
CA MET A 75 -2.83 13.02 -6.82
C MET A 75 -4.21 12.97 -6.16
N ARG A 76 -5.28 12.99 -6.95
CA ARG A 76 -6.64 12.84 -6.44
C ARG A 76 -6.84 11.48 -5.80
N SER A 77 -6.66 10.39 -6.56
CA SER A 77 -6.89 9.02 -6.08
C SER A 77 -5.96 8.67 -4.92
N HIS A 78 -4.71 9.14 -4.94
CA HIS A 78 -3.71 8.82 -3.93
C HIS A 78 -3.96 9.54 -2.60
N ASN A 79 -4.39 10.81 -2.60
CA ASN A 79 -4.78 11.50 -1.37
C ASN A 79 -6.04 10.86 -0.75
N TRP A 80 -7.02 10.49 -1.57
CA TRP A 80 -8.19 9.71 -1.10
C TRP A 80 -7.80 8.33 -0.58
N TRP A 81 -6.79 7.68 -1.17
CA TRP A 81 -6.26 6.42 -0.68
C TRP A 81 -5.67 6.57 0.73
N HIS A 82 -4.90 7.63 1.01
CA HIS A 82 -4.40 7.92 2.35
C HIS A 82 -5.53 8.17 3.35
N LEU A 83 -6.56 8.93 2.98
CA LEU A 83 -7.72 9.13 3.83
C LEU A 83 -8.43 7.81 4.13
N ALA A 84 -8.55 6.93 3.14
CA ALA A 84 -9.12 5.60 3.33
C ALA A 84 -8.31 4.73 4.30
N LEU A 85 -6.98 4.86 4.36
CA LEU A 85 -6.16 4.16 5.37
C LEU A 85 -6.51 4.61 6.79
N PHE A 86 -6.71 5.91 7.02
CA PHE A 86 -7.17 6.41 8.32
C PHE A 86 -8.56 5.87 8.68
N TYR A 87 -9.47 5.81 7.71
CA TYR A 87 -10.81 5.24 7.93
C TYR A 87 -10.77 3.76 8.28
N LEU A 88 -9.94 2.98 7.59
CA LEU A 88 -9.74 1.56 7.89
C LEU A 88 -9.20 1.36 9.31
N SER A 89 -8.18 2.13 9.70
CA SER A 89 -7.64 2.05 11.06
C SER A 89 -8.71 2.37 12.13
N GLN A 90 -9.62 3.29 11.85
CA GLN A 90 -10.72 3.65 12.75
C GLN A 90 -11.93 2.71 12.69
N GLY A 91 -11.93 1.70 11.82
CA GLY A 91 -13.11 0.87 11.57
C GLY A 91 -14.28 1.60 10.88
N ARG A 92 -14.01 2.72 10.22
CA ARG A 92 -15.01 3.54 9.48
C ARG A 92 -15.23 2.97 8.07
N HIS A 93 -15.71 1.74 7.99
CA HIS A 93 -15.79 0.99 6.73
C HIS A 93 -16.82 1.58 5.75
N ALA A 94 -17.84 2.29 6.23
CA ALA A 94 -18.81 2.96 5.37
C ALA A 94 -18.15 4.08 4.53
N ASP A 95 -17.20 4.79 5.12
CA ASP A 95 -16.47 5.87 4.45
C ASP A 95 -15.47 5.33 3.43
N VAL A 96 -14.91 4.14 3.66
CA VAL A 96 -14.01 3.46 2.71
C VAL A 96 -14.73 3.06 1.41
N ARG A 97 -16.05 2.92 1.44
CA ARG A 97 -16.86 2.70 0.23
C ARG A 97 -16.80 3.84 -0.79
N ALA A 98 -16.24 4.99 -0.42
CA ALA A 98 -15.87 6.06 -1.38
C ALA A 98 -14.82 5.62 -2.42
N TYR A 99 -14.31 4.38 -2.34
CA TYR A 99 -13.41 3.75 -3.30
C TYR A 99 -13.85 3.97 -4.76
N ASP A 100 -15.11 3.66 -5.09
CA ASP A 100 -15.62 3.75 -6.45
C ASP A 100 -15.72 5.19 -6.97
N GLN A 101 -15.79 6.18 -6.07
CA GLN A 101 -15.96 7.59 -6.42
C GLN A 101 -14.65 8.34 -6.58
N HIS A 102 -13.62 7.96 -5.82
CA HIS A 102 -12.43 8.79 -5.66
C HIS A 102 -11.11 8.05 -5.96
N ILE A 103 -11.08 6.72 -5.86
CA ILE A 103 -9.85 5.94 -6.01
C ILE A 103 -9.86 5.14 -7.30
N TRP A 104 -10.95 4.42 -7.57
CA TRP A 104 -11.11 3.62 -8.77
C TRP A 104 -12.26 4.15 -9.64
N GLY A 105 -11.96 4.58 -10.83
CA GLY A 105 -12.98 5.10 -11.76
C GLY A 105 -12.58 6.38 -12.48
N LEU A 106 -11.40 6.96 -12.18
CA LEU A 106 -10.89 8.14 -12.86
C LEU A 106 -10.16 7.74 -14.14
N GLU A 107 -9.00 7.12 -14.02
CA GLU A 107 -8.20 6.64 -15.15
C GLU A 107 -7.74 5.19 -14.89
N LYS A 108 -8.62 4.24 -15.17
CA LYS A 108 -8.43 2.81 -14.86
C LYS A 108 -7.19 2.18 -15.49
N ASP A 109 -6.67 2.76 -16.58
CA ASP A 109 -5.46 2.27 -17.24
C ASP A 109 -4.17 2.89 -16.66
N TYR A 110 -4.29 3.83 -15.73
CA TYR A 110 -3.14 4.46 -15.12
C TYR A 110 -2.52 3.59 -14.02
N SER A 111 -1.20 3.41 -14.07
CA SER A 111 -0.47 2.48 -13.20
C SER A 111 -0.71 2.74 -11.71
N GLN A 112 -0.64 4.01 -11.28
CA GLN A 112 -0.79 4.39 -9.89
C GLN A 112 -2.23 4.21 -9.39
N ASP A 113 -3.22 4.46 -10.25
CA ASP A 113 -4.62 4.25 -9.89
C ASP A 113 -4.91 2.75 -9.73
N GLN A 114 -4.35 1.90 -10.61
CA GLN A 114 -4.45 0.45 -10.48
C GLN A 114 -3.82 -0.06 -9.17
N VAL A 115 -2.59 0.36 -8.85
CA VAL A 115 -1.95 -0.12 -7.62
C VAL A 115 -2.59 0.47 -6.36
N GLY A 116 -3.11 1.68 -6.41
CA GLY A 116 -3.93 2.27 -5.35
C GLY A 116 -5.19 1.44 -5.08
N ALA A 117 -5.89 1.06 -6.16
CA ALA A 117 -7.08 0.22 -6.11
C ALA A 117 -6.77 -1.18 -5.53
N VAL A 118 -5.77 -1.87 -6.07
CA VAL A 118 -5.31 -3.19 -5.59
C VAL A 118 -4.96 -3.13 -4.11
N SER A 119 -4.16 -2.15 -3.74
CA SER A 119 -3.69 -1.97 -2.37
C SER A 119 -4.83 -1.72 -1.39
N LEU A 120 -5.82 -0.91 -1.76
CA LEU A 120 -6.95 -0.63 -0.88
C LEU A 120 -7.91 -1.81 -0.77
N LEU A 121 -8.26 -2.47 -1.88
CA LEU A 121 -9.12 -3.65 -1.85
C LEU A 121 -8.56 -4.75 -0.95
N ALA A 122 -7.25 -5.02 -1.06
CA ALA A 122 -6.60 -6.01 -0.21
C ALA A 122 -6.69 -5.65 1.28
N ARG A 123 -6.41 -4.38 1.63
CA ARG A 123 -6.51 -3.90 3.01
C ARG A 123 -7.94 -3.92 3.56
N MET A 124 -8.91 -3.62 2.71
CA MET A 124 -10.32 -3.74 3.07
C MET A 124 -10.67 -5.18 3.44
N GLU A 125 -10.24 -6.16 2.64
CA GLU A 125 -10.46 -7.58 2.94
C GLU A 125 -9.76 -8.02 4.23
N PHE A 126 -8.52 -7.60 4.46
CA PHE A 126 -7.80 -7.88 5.72
C PHE A 126 -8.48 -7.23 6.94
N ALA A 127 -9.18 -6.11 6.74
CA ALA A 127 -9.99 -5.48 7.77
C ALA A 127 -11.42 -6.08 7.89
N GLY A 128 -11.72 -7.18 7.18
CA GLY A 128 -13.03 -7.83 7.20
C GLY A 128 -14.13 -7.11 6.42
N VAL A 129 -13.77 -6.18 5.54
CA VAL A 129 -14.73 -5.46 4.69
C VAL A 129 -15.06 -6.27 3.46
N ASP A 130 -16.34 -6.50 3.20
CA ASP A 130 -16.80 -7.09 1.95
C ASP A 130 -16.60 -6.11 0.78
N VAL A 131 -15.73 -6.46 -0.16
CA VAL A 131 -15.42 -5.65 -1.35
C VAL A 131 -16.29 -6.01 -2.56
N GLY A 132 -17.16 -7.03 -2.45
CA GLY A 132 -18.05 -7.47 -3.52
C GLY A 132 -17.26 -7.93 -4.77
N ASP A 133 -17.72 -7.50 -5.94
CA ASP A 133 -17.16 -7.88 -7.26
C ASP A 133 -16.05 -6.96 -7.78
N ARG A 134 -15.59 -5.99 -6.98
CA ARG A 134 -14.61 -4.96 -7.41
C ARG A 134 -13.30 -5.52 -7.93
N TRP A 135 -12.87 -6.66 -7.43
CA TRP A 135 -11.67 -7.33 -7.93
C TRP A 135 -11.70 -7.68 -9.41
N GLY A 136 -12.89 -8.03 -9.94
CA GLY A 136 -13.05 -8.41 -11.34
C GLY A 136 -12.61 -7.29 -12.29
N ASP A 137 -13.15 -6.09 -12.10
CA ASP A 137 -12.87 -4.92 -12.92
C ASP A 137 -11.39 -4.47 -12.81
N VAL A 138 -10.83 -4.42 -11.61
CA VAL A 138 -9.41 -4.11 -11.41
C VAL A 138 -8.51 -5.13 -12.11
N ALA A 139 -8.82 -6.41 -11.98
CA ALA A 139 -8.03 -7.48 -12.60
C ALA A 139 -8.09 -7.48 -14.13
N ASP A 140 -9.23 -7.10 -14.71
CA ASP A 140 -9.38 -6.95 -16.18
C ASP A 140 -8.41 -5.87 -16.71
N HIS A 141 -8.37 -4.70 -16.07
CA HIS A 141 -7.45 -3.62 -16.46
C HIS A 141 -5.99 -3.99 -16.22
N VAL A 142 -5.68 -4.70 -15.12
CA VAL A 142 -4.32 -5.20 -14.86
C VAL A 142 -3.91 -6.25 -15.88
N ALA A 143 -4.79 -7.20 -16.23
CA ALA A 143 -4.51 -8.22 -17.25
C ALA A 143 -4.22 -7.60 -18.63
N ALA A 144 -4.93 -6.54 -18.99
CA ALA A 144 -4.73 -5.84 -20.26
C ALA A 144 -3.33 -5.21 -20.41
N ARG A 145 -2.56 -5.03 -19.30
CA ARG A 145 -1.16 -4.56 -19.35
C ARG A 145 -0.18 -5.63 -19.84
N GLY A 146 -0.59 -6.88 -19.85
CA GLY A 146 0.33 -8.00 -20.06
C GLY A 146 1.33 -8.17 -18.89
N ALA A 147 2.46 -8.79 -19.16
CA ALA A 147 3.50 -9.04 -18.16
C ALA A 147 4.42 -7.81 -17.96
N ASP A 148 3.86 -6.71 -17.46
CA ASP A 148 4.57 -5.46 -17.18
C ASP A 148 5.58 -5.63 -16.03
N THR A 149 6.86 -5.56 -16.35
CA THR A 149 8.00 -5.67 -15.42
C THR A 149 8.87 -4.40 -15.39
N VAL A 150 8.27 -3.24 -15.56
CA VAL A 150 8.99 -1.95 -15.54
C VAL A 150 9.47 -1.60 -14.12
N SER A 151 8.69 -1.92 -13.10
CA SER A 151 9.01 -1.62 -11.70
C SER A 151 8.63 -2.79 -10.79
N PRO A 152 9.55 -3.29 -9.94
CA PRO A 152 9.23 -4.39 -9.01
C PRO A 152 8.00 -4.09 -8.16
N PHE A 153 7.90 -2.87 -7.63
CA PHE A 153 6.78 -2.44 -6.79
C PHE A 153 5.42 -2.53 -7.50
N LEU A 154 5.34 -2.02 -8.74
CA LEU A 154 4.10 -2.05 -9.53
C LEU A 154 3.76 -3.50 -9.91
N THR A 155 4.74 -4.22 -10.43
CA THR A 155 4.59 -5.61 -10.88
C THR A 155 4.05 -6.54 -9.79
N LEU A 156 4.54 -6.40 -8.54
CA LEU A 156 4.06 -7.21 -7.42
C LEU A 156 2.60 -6.94 -7.08
N GLN A 157 2.13 -5.72 -7.22
CA GLN A 157 0.72 -5.40 -6.99
C GLN A 157 -0.17 -5.89 -8.14
N TYR A 158 0.29 -5.78 -9.38
CA TYR A 158 -0.39 -6.41 -10.52
C TYR A 158 -0.52 -7.92 -10.32
N LEU A 159 0.58 -8.56 -9.93
CA LEU A 159 0.57 -9.99 -9.63
C LEU A 159 -0.43 -10.34 -8.52
N TYR A 160 -0.51 -9.52 -7.48
CA TYR A 160 -1.48 -9.75 -6.39
C TYR A 160 -2.93 -9.77 -6.92
N ALA A 161 -3.32 -8.79 -7.74
CA ALA A 161 -4.65 -8.74 -8.33
C ALA A 161 -4.94 -9.96 -9.21
N LEU A 162 -4.00 -10.36 -10.07
CA LEU A 162 -4.12 -11.54 -10.93
C LEU A 162 -4.24 -12.84 -10.12
N CYS A 163 -3.41 -13.00 -9.09
CA CYS A 163 -3.45 -14.14 -8.19
C CYS A 163 -4.77 -14.20 -7.41
N ARG A 164 -5.20 -13.06 -6.84
CA ARG A 164 -6.43 -12.95 -6.04
C ARG A 164 -7.68 -13.33 -6.82
N THR A 165 -7.69 -13.07 -8.12
CA THR A 165 -8.83 -13.37 -9.02
C THR A 165 -8.65 -14.66 -9.82
N GLY A 166 -7.53 -15.37 -9.64
CA GLY A 166 -7.26 -16.62 -10.36
C GLY A 166 -7.09 -16.46 -11.87
N ARG A 167 -6.60 -15.29 -12.32
CA ARG A 167 -6.42 -15.00 -13.74
C ARG A 167 -5.33 -15.87 -14.37
N PRO A 168 -5.51 -16.35 -15.61
CA PRO A 168 -4.50 -17.15 -16.30
C PRO A 168 -3.20 -16.39 -16.57
N GLU A 169 -3.25 -15.05 -16.70
CA GLU A 169 -2.11 -14.14 -16.87
C GLU A 169 -1.12 -14.20 -15.68
N THR A 170 -1.55 -14.72 -14.53
CA THR A 170 -0.67 -14.98 -13.38
C THR A 170 0.57 -15.79 -13.75
N ALA A 171 0.42 -16.81 -14.61
CA ALA A 171 1.53 -17.67 -15.00
C ALA A 171 2.54 -16.94 -15.89
N GLU A 172 2.07 -16.10 -16.79
CA GLU A 172 2.90 -15.26 -17.66
C GLU A 172 3.65 -14.22 -16.82
N MET A 173 2.97 -13.52 -15.90
CA MET A 173 3.59 -12.55 -15.01
C MET A 173 4.69 -13.18 -14.15
N LEU A 174 4.46 -14.34 -13.55
CA LEU A 174 5.47 -15.07 -12.77
C LEU A 174 6.68 -15.48 -13.63
N SER A 175 6.44 -15.88 -14.87
CA SER A 175 7.52 -16.20 -15.81
C SER A 175 8.35 -14.96 -16.18
N ALA A 176 7.70 -13.83 -16.41
CA ALA A 176 8.36 -12.56 -16.70
C ALA A 176 9.19 -12.05 -15.51
N ILE A 177 8.66 -12.12 -14.28
CA ILE A 177 9.41 -11.78 -13.06
C ILE A 177 10.65 -12.67 -12.92
N LYS A 178 10.52 -13.97 -13.17
CA LYS A 178 11.65 -14.91 -13.12
C LYS A 178 12.70 -14.60 -14.19
N ALA A 179 12.29 -14.26 -15.40
CA ALA A 179 13.19 -13.85 -16.48
C ALA A 179 13.93 -12.56 -16.11
N ARG A 180 13.22 -11.56 -15.60
CA ARG A 180 13.81 -10.29 -15.17
C ARG A 180 14.80 -10.47 -14.02
N ALA A 181 14.51 -11.34 -13.07
CA ALA A 181 15.41 -11.70 -11.98
C ALA A 181 16.68 -12.45 -12.43
N ALA A 182 16.68 -13.03 -13.63
CA ALA A 182 17.85 -13.70 -14.19
C ALA A 182 18.79 -12.77 -14.96
N GLU A 183 18.41 -11.50 -15.17
CA GLU A 183 19.20 -10.50 -15.91
C GLU A 183 20.33 -9.92 -15.04
N THR A 184 21.41 -10.66 -14.87
CA THR A 184 22.51 -10.34 -13.94
C THR A 184 23.24 -9.02 -14.23
N THR A 185 23.11 -8.48 -15.42
CA THR A 185 23.76 -7.21 -15.84
C THR A 185 22.86 -5.98 -15.61
N ALA A 186 21.60 -6.18 -15.25
CA ALA A 186 20.68 -5.07 -14.96
C ALA A 186 21.07 -4.36 -13.65
N HIS A 187 20.99 -3.03 -13.65
CA HIS A 187 21.30 -2.21 -12.47
C HIS A 187 20.41 -2.49 -11.26
N ASP A 188 19.19 -2.95 -11.51
CA ASP A 188 18.17 -3.29 -10.51
C ASP A 188 18.08 -4.82 -10.28
N HIS A 189 19.08 -5.58 -10.71
CA HIS A 189 19.11 -7.05 -10.59
C HIS A 189 18.81 -7.53 -9.16
N ALA A 190 19.45 -6.94 -8.16
CA ALA A 190 19.27 -7.34 -6.76
C ALA A 190 17.80 -7.17 -6.30
N ALA A 191 17.17 -6.05 -6.67
CA ALA A 191 15.76 -5.82 -6.35
C ALA A 191 14.83 -6.87 -6.98
N TRP A 192 15.14 -7.32 -8.20
CA TRP A 192 14.36 -8.38 -8.86
C TRP A 192 14.67 -9.78 -8.33
N ALA A 193 15.95 -10.12 -8.21
CA ALA A 193 16.37 -11.49 -7.88
C ALA A 193 16.17 -11.82 -6.39
N GLU A 194 16.51 -10.89 -5.51
CA GLU A 194 16.58 -11.14 -4.08
C GLU A 194 15.35 -10.61 -3.30
N VAL A 195 14.52 -9.79 -3.93
CA VAL A 195 13.33 -9.22 -3.30
C VAL A 195 12.06 -9.54 -4.09
N ALA A 196 11.94 -9.08 -5.33
CA ALA A 196 10.69 -9.22 -6.09
C ALA A 196 10.34 -10.68 -6.40
N LEU A 197 11.33 -11.50 -6.78
CA LEU A 197 11.08 -12.92 -7.08
C LEU A 197 10.61 -13.73 -5.87
N PRO A 198 11.24 -13.65 -4.69
CA PRO A 198 10.68 -14.25 -3.47
C PRO A 198 9.30 -13.69 -3.13
N ALA A 199 9.11 -12.37 -3.15
CA ALA A 199 7.81 -11.76 -2.88
C ALA A 199 6.71 -12.28 -3.83
N ALA A 200 7.01 -12.37 -5.12
CA ALA A 200 6.08 -12.90 -6.13
C ALA A 200 5.68 -14.37 -5.85
N ARG A 201 6.65 -15.20 -5.44
CA ARG A 201 6.37 -16.59 -5.03
C ARG A 201 5.49 -16.63 -3.79
N GLY A 202 5.77 -15.78 -2.81
CA GLY A 202 4.98 -15.65 -1.60
C GLY A 202 3.55 -15.21 -1.86
N ILE A 203 3.33 -14.21 -2.71
CA ILE A 203 2.02 -13.73 -3.14
C ILE A 203 1.24 -14.87 -3.85
N ALA A 204 1.88 -15.57 -4.77
CA ALA A 204 1.23 -16.66 -5.50
C ALA A 204 0.91 -17.86 -4.59
N ALA A 205 1.73 -18.13 -3.58
CA ALA A 205 1.49 -19.14 -2.57
C ALA A 205 0.32 -18.75 -1.66
N HIS A 206 0.28 -17.50 -1.20
CA HIS A 206 -0.81 -16.94 -0.40
C HIS A 206 -2.17 -17.11 -1.09
N ALA A 207 -2.26 -16.74 -2.37
CA ALA A 207 -3.50 -16.87 -3.14
C ALA A 207 -3.98 -18.32 -3.31
N LYS A 208 -3.09 -19.30 -3.14
CA LYS A 208 -3.39 -20.75 -3.20
C LYS A 208 -3.66 -21.38 -1.82
N GLY A 209 -3.53 -20.60 -0.74
CA GLY A 209 -3.62 -21.11 0.62
C GLY A 209 -2.38 -21.91 1.07
N ASP A 210 -1.27 -21.85 0.33
CA ASP A 210 0.02 -22.41 0.75
C ASP A 210 0.73 -21.42 1.69
N TRP A 211 0.19 -21.34 2.92
CA TRP A 211 0.62 -20.38 3.93
C TRP A 211 2.07 -20.56 4.32
N ALA A 212 2.53 -21.80 4.45
CA ALA A 212 3.91 -22.08 4.83
C ALA A 212 4.92 -21.55 3.79
N THR A 213 4.63 -21.70 2.49
CA THR A 213 5.44 -21.12 1.42
C THR A 213 5.30 -19.61 1.39
N ALA A 214 4.11 -19.05 1.56
CA ALA A 214 3.88 -17.61 1.62
C ALA A 214 4.71 -16.95 2.73
N ILE A 215 4.67 -17.51 3.94
CA ILE A 215 5.45 -17.02 5.09
C ILE A 215 6.95 -17.04 4.80
N ARG A 216 7.47 -18.15 4.29
CA ARG A 216 8.90 -18.30 4.00
C ARG A 216 9.37 -17.29 2.94
N GLU A 217 8.69 -17.23 1.82
CA GLU A 217 9.11 -16.44 0.66
C GLU A 217 8.93 -14.93 0.93
N LEU A 218 7.82 -14.50 1.51
CA LEU A 218 7.62 -13.10 1.93
C LEU A 218 8.61 -12.72 3.03
N GLY A 219 8.85 -13.62 4.00
CA GLY A 219 9.83 -13.37 5.07
C GLY A 219 11.25 -13.12 4.57
N LEU A 220 11.65 -13.72 3.42
CA LEU A 220 12.93 -13.43 2.76
C LEU A 220 12.95 -12.03 2.11
N ALA A 221 11.83 -11.59 1.52
CA ALA A 221 11.73 -10.34 0.79
C ALA A 221 11.56 -9.10 1.70
N LEU A 222 10.75 -9.22 2.76
CA LEU A 222 10.31 -8.08 3.58
C LEU A 222 11.45 -7.22 4.14
N PRO A 223 12.56 -7.75 4.66
CA PRO A 223 13.64 -6.92 5.21
C PRO A 223 14.27 -5.96 4.18
N ARG A 224 14.13 -6.27 2.91
CA ARG A 224 14.71 -5.51 1.79
C ARG A 224 13.64 -4.92 0.86
N MET A 225 12.37 -4.95 1.23
CA MET A 225 11.25 -4.53 0.37
C MET A 225 11.38 -3.08 -0.13
N ALA A 226 12.11 -2.22 0.59
CA ALA A 226 12.41 -0.85 0.16
C ALA A 226 13.13 -0.78 -1.20
N GLU A 227 13.89 -1.81 -1.57
CA GLU A 227 14.61 -1.87 -2.84
C GLU A 227 13.66 -2.03 -4.04
N CYS A 228 12.44 -2.51 -3.83
CA CYS A 228 11.41 -2.59 -4.86
C CYS A 228 10.82 -1.22 -5.23
N GLY A 229 10.99 -0.19 -4.39
CA GLY A 229 10.37 1.12 -4.56
C GLY A 229 9.04 1.25 -3.77
N GLY A 230 8.27 2.27 -4.08
CA GLY A 230 7.07 2.65 -3.33
C GLY A 230 7.40 3.31 -1.99
N SER A 231 6.43 3.95 -1.36
CA SER A 231 6.56 4.48 0.00
C SER A 231 6.39 3.38 1.05
N HIS A 232 6.81 3.63 2.30
CA HIS A 232 6.60 2.65 3.38
C HIS A 232 5.11 2.33 3.58
N ALA A 233 4.22 3.33 3.51
CA ALA A 233 2.78 3.12 3.61
C ALA A 233 2.23 2.20 2.50
N GLN A 234 2.81 2.27 1.30
CA GLN A 234 2.43 1.40 0.19
C GLN A 234 2.99 -0.01 0.36
N ARG A 235 4.26 -0.14 0.78
CA ARG A 235 4.92 -1.45 1.00
C ARG A 235 4.33 -2.24 2.16
N ASP A 236 3.71 -1.58 3.12
CA ASP A 236 3.00 -2.20 4.23
C ASP A 236 1.96 -3.26 3.78
N LEU A 237 1.43 -3.17 2.55
CA LEU A 237 0.60 -4.22 1.98
C LEU A 237 1.27 -5.59 2.03
N PHE A 238 2.55 -5.68 1.69
CA PHE A 238 3.28 -6.96 1.66
C PHE A 238 3.50 -7.53 3.07
N GLU A 239 3.66 -6.65 4.06
CA GLU A 239 3.68 -7.05 5.48
C GLU A 239 2.32 -7.60 5.92
N GLN A 240 1.22 -6.98 5.49
CA GLN A 240 -0.13 -7.45 5.80
C GLN A 240 -0.43 -8.81 5.15
N ILE A 241 0.02 -9.05 3.91
CA ILE A 241 -0.11 -10.36 3.25
C ILE A 241 0.66 -11.43 4.03
N HIS A 242 1.87 -11.11 4.51
CA HIS A 242 2.67 -12.02 5.33
C HIS A 242 2.00 -12.29 6.68
N LEU A 243 1.47 -11.26 7.33
CA LEU A 243 0.76 -11.37 8.60
C LEU A 243 -0.50 -12.23 8.46
N ASP A 244 -1.31 -12.01 7.42
CA ASP A 244 -2.49 -12.85 7.13
C ASP A 244 -2.09 -14.33 6.95
N ALA A 245 -0.98 -14.60 6.25
CA ALA A 245 -0.46 -15.96 6.12
C ALA A 245 -0.05 -16.56 7.48
N LEU A 246 0.59 -15.79 8.37
CA LEU A 246 0.95 -16.24 9.71
C LEU A 246 -0.28 -16.62 10.54
N VAL A 247 -1.31 -15.79 10.51
CA VAL A 247 -2.58 -16.04 11.23
C VAL A 247 -3.25 -17.29 10.69
N ARG A 248 -3.37 -17.43 9.37
CA ARG A 248 -4.02 -18.59 8.72
C ARG A 248 -3.26 -19.91 8.88
N ASP A 249 -1.92 -19.84 9.02
CA ASP A 249 -1.08 -21.03 9.28
C ASP A 249 -1.02 -21.39 10.78
N GLY A 250 -1.71 -20.63 11.64
CA GLY A 250 -1.70 -20.84 13.10
C GLY A 250 -0.38 -20.52 13.76
N ARG A 251 0.45 -19.66 13.16
CA ARG A 251 1.73 -19.21 13.72
C ARG A 251 1.52 -18.11 14.77
N ALA A 252 0.69 -18.39 15.78
CA ALA A 252 0.22 -17.41 16.75
C ALA A 252 1.35 -16.56 17.36
N SER A 253 2.44 -17.17 17.82
CA SER A 253 3.57 -16.43 18.42
C SER A 253 4.26 -15.47 17.45
N ALA A 254 4.40 -15.84 16.17
CA ALA A 254 5.01 -14.98 15.16
C ALA A 254 4.03 -13.86 14.74
N ALA A 255 2.76 -14.17 14.57
CA ALA A 255 1.71 -13.19 14.30
C ALA A 255 1.62 -12.17 15.44
N GLN A 256 1.61 -12.63 16.69
CA GLN A 256 1.60 -11.77 17.87
C GLN A 256 2.77 -10.78 17.89
N GLN A 257 3.99 -11.23 17.59
CA GLN A 257 5.16 -10.34 17.54
C GLN A 257 4.99 -9.22 16.50
N VAL A 258 4.51 -9.57 15.30
CA VAL A 258 4.25 -8.57 14.24
C VAL A 258 3.15 -7.60 14.67
N LEU A 259 2.05 -8.10 15.22
CA LEU A 259 0.91 -7.28 15.67
C LEU A 259 1.30 -6.34 16.81
N GLU A 260 2.06 -6.82 17.81
CA GLU A 260 2.52 -5.97 18.91
C GLU A 260 3.50 -4.89 18.45
N MET A 261 4.34 -5.18 17.46
CA MET A 261 5.19 -4.17 16.85
C MET A 261 4.36 -3.12 16.12
N ARG A 262 3.33 -3.52 15.36
CA ARG A 262 2.41 -2.60 14.68
C ARG A 262 1.62 -1.75 15.67
N ARG A 263 1.23 -2.29 16.81
CA ARG A 263 0.52 -1.56 17.86
C ARG A 263 1.32 -0.39 18.45
N THR A 264 2.63 -0.37 18.32
CA THR A 264 3.46 0.75 18.80
C THR A 264 3.19 2.05 18.03
N TYR A 265 2.74 1.98 16.78
CA TYR A 265 2.41 3.15 15.96
C TYR A 265 0.95 3.23 15.52
N ASP A 266 0.12 2.22 15.78
CA ASP A 266 -1.34 2.25 15.59
C ASP A 266 -2.05 1.57 16.78
N PRO A 267 -1.92 2.13 18.02
CA PRO A 267 -2.42 1.47 19.23
C PRO A 267 -3.93 1.32 19.27
N ASP A 268 -4.65 2.21 18.61
CA ASP A 268 -6.12 2.26 18.58
C ASP A 268 -6.70 1.65 17.28
N GLY A 269 -5.86 1.11 16.42
CA GLY A 269 -6.25 0.52 15.15
C GLY A 269 -7.28 -0.61 15.34
N VAL A 270 -8.50 -0.42 14.83
CA VAL A 270 -9.60 -1.38 15.03
C VAL A 270 -9.29 -2.74 14.39
N PRO A 271 -8.86 -2.86 13.12
CA PRO A 271 -8.51 -4.14 12.53
C PRO A 271 -7.35 -4.83 13.25
N LEU A 272 -6.36 -4.05 13.67
CA LEU A 272 -5.20 -4.54 14.41
C LEU A 272 -5.61 -5.18 15.75
N ASN A 273 -6.44 -4.48 16.51
CA ASN A 273 -6.88 -4.96 17.82
C ASN A 273 -7.82 -6.16 17.72
N LEU A 274 -8.66 -6.24 16.67
CA LEU A 274 -9.47 -7.43 16.39
C LEU A 274 -8.59 -8.65 16.11
N MET A 275 -7.59 -8.51 15.25
CA MET A 275 -6.66 -9.59 14.92
C MET A 275 -5.80 -10.01 16.12
N LEU A 276 -5.39 -9.06 16.99
CA LEU A 276 -4.75 -9.38 18.27
C LEU A 276 -5.66 -10.24 19.15
N GLY A 277 -6.94 -9.90 19.25
CA GLY A 277 -7.93 -10.72 19.99
C GLY A 277 -7.94 -12.16 19.49
N GLU A 278 -8.03 -12.38 18.17
CA GLU A 278 -8.03 -13.71 17.56
C GLU A 278 -6.73 -14.51 17.83
N VAL A 279 -5.59 -13.83 17.88
CA VAL A 279 -4.27 -14.49 18.11
C VAL A 279 -4.04 -14.83 19.57
N TYR A 280 -4.69 -14.10 20.50
CA TYR A 280 -4.59 -14.37 21.93
C TYR A 280 -5.56 -15.45 22.44
N GLU A 281 -6.60 -15.79 21.68
CA GLU A 281 -7.52 -16.91 21.97
C GLU A 281 -6.94 -18.27 21.59
#